data_67f6e3acd38eaca1fa7be57d0a5782ea
#
_entry.id   67f6e3acd38eaca1fa7be57d0a5782ea
#
_cell.length_a   1.000
_cell.length_b   1.000
_cell.length_c   1.000
_cell.angle_alpha   90.00
_cell.angle_beta   90.00
_cell.angle_gamma   90.00
#
_symmetry.space_group_name_H-M   'P 1'
#
loop_
_entity.id
_entity.type
_entity.pdbx_description
1 polymer ?
#
loop_
_entity_poly.entity_id
_entity_poly.type
_entity_poly.pdbx_seq_one_letter_code
_entity_poly.pdbx_strand_id
1 'polypeptide(L)'
;GGVAVTTYETTALFKFEEDFKLSMLIVDEAHYIKNPKAIRTKNTKKICKSSNRILFMTGTALENRVEEMITLIAILQPEIAKQIKRLSFMSTAESFKEKIAPVYYRRKRIDVLTELPELVESDEWCNMTAKEEKIYEDAILGKRFADARRVSWNIDDIANSSKANRLLEILE
;
A
#
# COMPACT_ATOMS: atom_id res chain seq x y z
N GLY A 1 -8.15 28.72 14.94
CA GLY A 1 -7.56 27.48 14.46
C GLY A 1 -8.64 26.51 14.03
N GLY A 2 -8.28 25.55 13.17
CA GLY A 2 -9.23 24.55 12.68
C GLY A 2 -8.50 23.34 12.08
N VAL A 3 -9.27 22.33 11.69
CA VAL A 3 -8.81 21.14 11.00
C VAL A 3 -9.43 21.13 9.61
N ALA A 4 -8.64 20.89 8.59
CA ALA A 4 -9.08 20.66 7.21
C ALA A 4 -8.77 19.22 6.80
N VAL A 5 -9.73 18.53 6.22
CA VAL A 5 -9.57 17.19 5.65
C VAL A 5 -9.75 17.27 4.14
N THR A 6 -8.85 16.62 3.40
CA THR A 6 -8.84 16.70 1.93
C THR A 6 -8.31 15.41 1.31
N THR A 7 -8.48 15.23 0.01
CA THR A 7 -7.90 14.12 -0.75
C THR A 7 -6.58 14.52 -1.40
N TYR A 8 -5.80 13.53 -1.86
CA TYR A 8 -4.55 13.76 -2.59
C TYR A 8 -4.76 14.56 -3.89
N GLU A 9 -5.87 14.33 -4.57
CA GLU A 9 -6.22 15.00 -5.84
C GLU A 9 -6.47 16.50 -5.59
N THR A 10 -7.24 16.81 -4.56
CA THR A 10 -7.60 18.18 -4.19
C THR A 10 -6.39 19.00 -3.75
N THR A 11 -5.30 18.38 -3.29
CA THR A 11 -4.07 19.08 -2.90
C THR A 11 -3.46 19.90 -4.03
N ALA A 12 -3.79 19.60 -5.30
CA ALA A 12 -3.34 20.39 -6.45
C ALA A 12 -3.90 21.82 -6.46
N LEU A 13 -5.05 22.03 -5.82
CA LEU A 13 -5.75 23.31 -5.77
C LEU A 13 -5.25 24.23 -4.66
N PHE A 14 -4.46 23.69 -3.71
CA PHE A 14 -4.02 24.46 -2.56
C PHE A 14 -2.93 25.47 -2.98
N LYS A 15 -3.20 26.73 -2.64
CA LYS A 15 -2.26 27.82 -2.73
C LYS A 15 -2.09 28.39 -1.33
N PHE A 16 -0.88 28.34 -0.83
CA PHE A 16 -0.54 28.95 0.47
C PHE A 16 0.20 30.25 0.22
N GLU A 17 -0.10 31.26 1.04
CA GLU A 17 0.72 32.46 1.14
C GLU A 17 2.11 32.09 1.69
N GLU A 18 3.13 32.89 1.40
CA GLU A 18 4.52 32.58 1.77
C GLU A 18 4.70 32.39 3.26
N ASP A 19 4.00 33.19 4.08
CA ASP A 19 4.07 33.15 5.54
C ASP A 19 3.12 32.13 6.18
N PHE A 20 2.26 31.48 5.40
CA PHE A 20 1.31 30.51 5.94
C PHE A 20 2.02 29.25 6.42
N LYS A 21 1.75 28.86 7.67
CA LYS A 21 2.26 27.63 8.28
C LYS A 21 1.14 26.79 8.87
N LEU A 22 1.12 25.55 8.47
CA LEU A 22 0.32 24.51 9.12
C LEU A 22 1.01 24.09 10.40
N SER A 23 0.29 24.03 11.50
CA SER A 23 0.83 23.50 12.76
C SER A 23 1.20 22.02 12.63
N MET A 24 0.40 21.26 11.90
CA MET A 24 0.62 19.83 11.65
C MET A 24 -0.02 19.42 10.33
N LEU A 25 0.68 18.58 9.58
CA LEU A 25 0.18 17.85 8.42
C LEU A 25 0.16 16.35 8.74
N ILE A 26 -1.00 15.74 8.61
CA ILE A 26 -1.15 14.27 8.69
C ILE A 26 -1.46 13.76 7.29
N VAL A 27 -0.70 12.79 6.85
CA VAL A 27 -0.87 12.13 5.54
C VAL A 27 -1.17 10.67 5.79
N ASP A 28 -2.43 10.30 5.60
CA ASP A 28 -2.86 8.91 5.73
C ASP A 28 -2.57 8.16 4.42
N GLU A 29 -2.38 6.85 4.52
CA GLU A 29 -1.99 5.98 3.41
C GLU A 29 -0.82 6.56 2.59
N ALA A 30 0.23 7.01 3.28
CA ALA A 30 1.38 7.69 2.69
C ALA A 30 2.09 6.87 1.60
N HIS A 31 1.83 5.57 1.49
CA HIS A 31 2.32 4.75 0.39
C HIS A 31 1.87 5.27 -0.99
N TYR A 32 0.79 6.06 -1.08
CA TYR A 32 0.37 6.70 -2.33
C TYR A 32 1.35 7.76 -2.84
N ILE A 33 2.21 8.31 -1.98
CA ILE A 33 3.22 9.32 -2.36
C ILE A 33 4.65 8.76 -2.47
N LYS A 34 4.80 7.44 -2.52
CA LYS A 34 6.09 6.75 -2.68
C LYS A 34 6.79 7.01 -4.02
N ASN A 35 6.04 7.35 -5.07
CA ASN A 35 6.61 7.67 -6.38
C ASN A 35 6.94 9.15 -6.48
N PRO A 36 8.24 9.55 -6.52
CA PRO A 36 8.65 10.95 -6.54
C PRO A 36 8.23 11.72 -7.80
N LYS A 37 7.92 11.01 -8.89
CA LYS A 37 7.51 11.60 -10.18
C LYS A 37 6.01 11.92 -10.22
N ALA A 38 5.20 11.29 -9.38
CA ALA A 38 3.76 11.47 -9.37
C ALA A 38 3.36 12.89 -8.95
N ILE A 39 2.31 13.43 -9.57
CA ILE A 39 1.79 14.79 -9.29
C ILE A 39 1.39 14.91 -7.82
N ARG A 40 0.67 13.94 -7.27
CA ARG A 40 0.27 13.90 -5.86
C ARG A 40 1.46 14.00 -4.90
N THR A 41 2.58 13.32 -5.20
CA THR A 41 3.81 13.40 -4.39
C THR A 41 4.41 14.80 -4.42
N LYS A 42 4.45 15.43 -5.60
CA LYS A 42 4.97 16.79 -5.77
C LYS A 42 4.11 17.80 -5.00
N ASN A 43 2.78 17.67 -5.05
CA ASN A 43 1.86 18.55 -4.33
C ASN A 43 1.97 18.35 -2.83
N THR A 44 1.98 17.12 -2.33
CA THR A 44 2.18 16.84 -0.91
C THR A 44 3.51 17.41 -0.40
N LYS A 45 4.60 17.28 -1.17
CA LYS A 45 5.89 17.87 -0.81
C LYS A 45 5.82 19.39 -0.67
N LYS A 46 5.04 20.08 -1.49
CA LYS A 46 4.83 21.54 -1.34
C LYS A 46 4.15 21.85 -0.01
N ILE A 47 3.11 21.11 0.34
CA ILE A 47 2.40 21.30 1.61
C ILE A 47 3.31 20.99 2.80
N CYS A 48 4.13 19.94 2.71
CA CYS A 48 5.12 19.61 3.75
C CYS A 48 6.05 20.79 4.07
N LYS A 49 6.47 21.58 3.06
CA LYS A 49 7.33 22.75 3.28
C LYS A 49 6.65 23.87 4.09
N SER A 50 5.34 23.95 4.03
CA SER A 50 4.53 24.90 4.78
C SER A 50 4.02 24.34 6.11
N SER A 51 4.53 23.18 6.56
CA SER A 51 4.09 22.49 7.76
C SER A 51 5.18 22.42 8.80
N ASN A 52 4.84 22.75 10.06
CA ASN A 52 5.79 22.70 11.18
C ASN A 52 6.06 21.26 11.65
N ARG A 53 5.03 20.41 11.60
CA ARG A 53 5.10 18.99 11.97
C ARG A 53 4.46 18.18 10.89
N ILE A 54 5.02 17.01 10.61
CA ILE A 54 4.53 16.11 9.57
C ILE A 54 4.46 14.71 10.14
N LEU A 55 3.31 14.06 9.96
CA LEU A 55 3.09 12.66 10.30
C LEU A 55 2.63 11.92 9.04
N PHE A 56 3.37 10.89 8.64
CA PHE A 56 2.95 9.94 7.62
C PHE A 56 2.45 8.66 8.31
N MET A 57 1.28 8.20 7.92
CA MET A 57 0.70 6.94 8.38
C MET A 57 0.54 6.02 7.17
N THR A 58 0.87 4.75 7.33
CA THR A 58 0.66 3.73 6.29
C THR A 58 0.73 2.34 6.89
N GLY A 59 -0.13 1.44 6.44
CA GLY A 59 -0.11 0.03 6.81
C GLY A 59 0.99 -0.79 6.11
N THR A 60 1.55 -0.30 4.97
CA THR A 60 2.36 -1.10 4.04
C THR A 60 3.78 -0.56 3.79
N ALA A 61 4.30 0.29 4.69
CA ALA A 61 5.55 1.03 4.45
C ALA A 61 6.79 0.14 4.19
N LEU A 62 6.84 -1.07 4.71
CA LEU A 62 8.00 -1.98 4.61
C LEU A 62 7.74 -3.26 3.80
N GLU A 63 6.49 -3.53 3.38
CA GLU A 63 6.16 -4.84 2.82
C GLU A 63 6.66 -5.04 1.41
N ASN A 64 6.82 -3.98 0.63
CA ASN A 64 7.09 -4.11 -0.79
C ASN A 64 8.53 -3.76 -1.21
N ARG A 65 9.07 -2.62 -0.78
CA ARG A 65 10.43 -2.22 -1.16
C ARG A 65 11.01 -1.19 -0.19
N VAL A 66 12.25 -1.41 0.21
CA VAL A 66 13.01 -0.48 1.06
C VAL A 66 13.15 0.90 0.41
N GLU A 67 13.30 0.94 -0.92
CA GLU A 67 13.41 2.18 -1.69
C GLU A 67 12.16 3.08 -1.57
N GLU A 68 10.98 2.47 -1.46
CA GLU A 68 9.73 3.20 -1.28
C GLU A 68 9.69 3.89 0.08
N MET A 69 10.12 3.19 1.14
CA MET A 69 10.26 3.76 2.47
C MET A 69 11.31 4.88 2.51
N ILE A 70 12.46 4.67 1.86
CA ILE A 70 13.51 5.70 1.75
C ILE A 70 12.94 6.97 1.08
N THR A 71 12.07 6.82 0.08
CA THR A 71 11.42 7.96 -0.58
C THR A 71 10.54 8.74 0.39
N LEU A 72 9.77 8.07 1.24
CA LEU A 72 8.93 8.70 2.26
C LEU A 72 9.80 9.39 3.32
N ILE A 73 10.83 8.72 3.82
CA ILE A 73 11.76 9.30 4.78
C ILE A 73 12.49 10.51 4.20
N ALA A 74 12.82 10.51 2.90
CA ALA A 74 13.46 11.64 2.24
C ALA A 74 12.57 12.91 2.20
N ILE A 75 11.25 12.78 2.34
CA ILE A 75 10.35 13.92 2.47
C ILE A 75 10.39 14.46 3.90
N LEU A 76 10.49 13.59 4.90
CA LEU A 76 10.48 13.94 6.32
C LEU A 76 11.86 14.40 6.81
N GLN A 77 12.89 13.61 6.52
CA GLN A 77 14.26 13.79 7.01
C GLN A 77 15.27 13.41 5.92
N PRO A 78 15.64 14.33 5.02
CA PRO A 78 16.53 14.06 3.89
C PRO A 78 17.89 13.48 4.28
N GLU A 79 18.45 13.93 5.42
CA GLU A 79 19.77 13.45 5.87
C GLU A 79 19.73 12.00 6.34
N ILE A 80 18.67 11.60 7.05
CA ILE A 80 18.48 10.19 7.43
C ILE A 80 18.29 9.34 6.17
N ALA A 81 17.50 9.81 5.20
CA ALA A 81 17.30 9.10 3.94
C ALA A 81 18.60 8.83 3.18
N LYS A 82 19.53 9.79 3.17
CA LYS A 82 20.87 9.60 2.55
C LYS A 82 21.69 8.51 3.26
N GLN A 83 21.61 8.46 4.59
CA GLN A 83 22.33 7.47 5.38
C GLN A 83 21.76 6.05 5.15
N ILE A 84 20.45 5.88 5.24
CA ILE A 84 19.81 4.58 5.08
C ILE A 84 19.85 4.07 3.64
N LYS A 85 19.92 4.95 2.62
CA LYS A 85 20.09 4.52 1.23
C LYS A 85 21.36 3.71 1.02
N ARG A 86 22.44 4.02 1.74
CA ARG A 86 23.69 3.27 1.69
C ARG A 86 23.58 1.89 2.35
N LEU A 87 22.60 1.69 3.22
CA LEU A 87 22.37 0.47 3.99
C LEU A 87 21.15 -0.32 3.46
N SER A 88 20.55 0.08 2.33
CA SER A 88 19.32 -0.52 1.82
C SER A 88 19.41 -2.03 1.55
N PHE A 89 20.58 -2.51 1.14
CA PHE A 89 20.87 -3.94 0.97
C PHE A 89 20.93 -4.73 2.29
N MET A 90 21.04 -4.03 3.44
CA MET A 90 21.08 -4.60 4.79
C MET A 90 19.83 -4.24 5.60
N SER A 91 18.67 -4.14 4.96
CA SER A 91 17.43 -3.65 5.57
C SER A 91 16.95 -4.43 6.81
N THR A 92 17.36 -5.66 6.95
CA THR A 92 17.08 -6.50 8.12
C THR A 92 18.10 -6.35 9.26
N ALA A 93 19.22 -5.69 8.99
CA ALA A 93 20.28 -5.52 9.98
C ALA A 93 19.86 -4.53 11.08
N GLU A 94 20.37 -4.74 12.30
CA GLU A 94 20.10 -3.87 13.44
C GLU A 94 20.54 -2.43 13.17
N SER A 95 21.70 -2.25 12.53
CA SER A 95 22.22 -0.94 12.13
C SER A 95 21.26 -0.15 11.22
N PHE A 96 20.49 -0.82 10.37
CA PHE A 96 19.45 -0.18 9.56
C PHE A 96 18.28 0.26 10.44
N LYS A 97 17.81 -0.61 11.32
CA LYS A 97 16.70 -0.31 12.24
C LYS A 97 17.02 0.85 13.18
N GLU A 98 18.22 0.88 13.75
CA GLU A 98 18.69 1.99 14.58
C GLU A 98 18.69 3.31 13.83
N LYS A 99 19.11 3.33 12.57
CA LYS A 99 19.14 4.56 11.74
C LYS A 99 17.76 5.10 11.42
N ILE A 100 16.75 4.23 11.26
CA ILE A 100 15.38 4.67 10.98
C ILE A 100 14.57 4.98 12.23
N ALA A 101 14.96 4.48 13.40
CA ALA A 101 14.24 4.62 14.66
C ALA A 101 13.77 6.06 14.98
N PRO A 102 14.55 7.13 14.70
CA PRO A 102 14.11 8.50 14.97
C PRO A 102 12.93 8.98 14.13
N VAL A 103 12.65 8.32 12.99
CA VAL A 103 11.63 8.76 12.01
C VAL A 103 10.63 7.67 11.65
N TYR A 104 10.78 6.49 12.22
CA TYR A 104 9.96 5.35 11.88
C TYR A 104 9.50 4.61 13.13
N TYR A 105 8.18 4.44 13.26
CA TYR A 105 7.56 3.64 14.30
C TYR A 105 6.61 2.63 13.69
N ARG A 106 6.75 1.35 14.04
CA ARG A 106 5.89 0.27 13.58
C ARG A 106 5.21 -0.40 14.78
N ARG A 107 3.89 -0.53 14.67
CA ARG A 107 3.09 -1.39 15.55
C ARG A 107 2.57 -2.57 14.75
N LYS A 108 2.85 -3.76 15.19
CA LYS A 108 2.23 -4.95 14.61
C LYS A 108 0.89 -5.19 15.27
N ARG A 109 -0.07 -5.70 14.50
CA ARG A 109 -1.41 -5.99 14.99
C ARG A 109 -1.37 -6.97 16.16
N ILE A 110 -0.53 -8.01 16.07
CA ILE A 110 -0.36 -9.03 17.10
C ILE A 110 0.19 -8.46 18.43
N ASP A 111 0.97 -7.37 18.37
CA ASP A 111 1.57 -6.75 19.56
C ASP A 111 0.57 -5.86 20.31
N VAL A 112 -0.56 -5.49 19.69
CA VAL A 112 -1.48 -4.47 20.21
C VAL A 112 -2.87 -5.00 20.46
N LEU A 113 -3.34 -5.94 19.66
CA LEU A 113 -4.71 -6.46 19.71
C LEU A 113 -4.68 -7.90 20.25
N THR A 114 -4.57 -8.01 21.57
CA THR A 114 -4.58 -9.29 22.29
C THR A 114 -5.95 -9.96 22.32
N GLU A 115 -7.02 -9.20 22.02
CA GLU A 115 -8.41 -9.67 22.06
C GLU A 115 -8.88 -10.28 20.73
N LEU A 116 -8.08 -10.16 19.67
CA LEU A 116 -8.46 -10.74 18.38
C LEU A 116 -8.21 -12.26 18.39
N PRO A 117 -9.17 -13.03 17.88
CA PRO A 117 -8.95 -14.45 17.67
C PRO A 117 -7.79 -14.69 16.70
N GLU A 118 -7.18 -15.84 16.83
CA GLU A 118 -6.11 -16.26 15.93
C GLU A 118 -6.63 -16.28 14.48
N LEU A 119 -5.83 -15.75 13.54
CA LEU A 119 -6.17 -15.78 12.12
C LEU A 119 -6.04 -17.23 11.64
N VAL A 120 -7.15 -17.83 11.28
CA VAL A 120 -7.17 -19.15 10.65
C VAL A 120 -7.21 -18.94 9.14
N GLU A 121 -6.16 -19.36 8.46
CA GLU A 121 -6.09 -19.38 7.00
C GLU A 121 -6.26 -20.81 6.51
N SER A 122 -7.18 -21.03 5.56
CA SER A 122 -7.37 -22.31 4.91
C SER A 122 -7.39 -22.13 3.40
N ASP A 123 -6.69 -23.02 2.70
CA ASP A 123 -6.69 -23.05 1.24
C ASP A 123 -7.85 -23.95 0.76
N GLU A 124 -8.75 -23.37 -0.02
CA GLU A 124 -9.86 -24.09 -0.64
C GLU A 124 -9.57 -24.37 -2.12
N TRP A 125 -9.55 -25.65 -2.46
CA TRP A 125 -9.30 -26.11 -3.83
C TRP A 125 -10.62 -26.37 -4.55
N CYS A 126 -10.79 -25.74 -5.72
CA CYS A 126 -11.96 -25.91 -6.56
C CYS A 126 -11.54 -26.55 -7.90
N ASN A 127 -12.16 -27.67 -8.24
CA ASN A 127 -11.99 -28.24 -9.57
C ASN A 127 -12.69 -27.37 -10.60
N MET A 128 -12.04 -27.09 -11.72
CA MET A 128 -12.65 -26.35 -12.80
C MET A 128 -13.84 -27.10 -13.39
N THR A 129 -14.87 -26.36 -13.78
CA THR A 129 -15.97 -26.91 -14.58
C THR A 129 -15.50 -27.14 -16.01
N ALA A 130 -16.18 -27.98 -16.78
CA ALA A 130 -15.85 -28.20 -18.19
C ALA A 130 -15.82 -26.91 -19.04
N LYS A 131 -16.65 -25.92 -18.68
CA LYS A 131 -16.61 -24.60 -19.32
C LYS A 131 -15.34 -23.81 -18.96
N GLU A 132 -14.96 -23.83 -17.68
CA GLU A 132 -13.75 -23.18 -17.22
C GLU A 132 -12.49 -23.79 -17.83
N GLU A 133 -12.42 -25.13 -17.91
CA GLU A 133 -11.31 -25.85 -18.55
C GLU A 133 -11.13 -25.42 -19.99
N LYS A 134 -12.20 -25.35 -20.76
CA LYS A 134 -12.15 -24.94 -22.16
C LYS A 134 -11.66 -23.49 -22.30
N ILE A 135 -12.18 -22.56 -21.49
CA ILE A 135 -11.75 -21.15 -21.50
C ILE A 135 -10.29 -21.05 -21.08
N TYR A 136 -9.86 -21.85 -20.10
CA TYR A 136 -8.48 -21.88 -19.64
C TYR A 136 -7.53 -22.35 -20.72
N GLU A 137 -7.85 -23.46 -21.38
CA GLU A 137 -7.07 -24.01 -22.50
C GLU A 137 -6.93 -22.99 -23.65
N ASP A 138 -8.05 -22.37 -24.07
CA ASP A 138 -8.07 -21.33 -25.10
C ASP A 138 -7.22 -20.11 -24.70
N ALA A 139 -7.22 -19.74 -23.42
CA ALA A 139 -6.41 -18.65 -22.92
C ALA A 139 -4.91 -19.00 -22.90
N ILE A 140 -4.55 -20.22 -22.51
CA ILE A 140 -3.15 -20.70 -22.55
C ILE A 140 -2.63 -20.79 -23.97
N LEU A 141 -3.39 -21.40 -24.89
CA LEU A 141 -3.02 -21.48 -26.31
C LEU A 141 -2.84 -20.09 -26.93
N GLY A 142 -3.70 -19.15 -26.56
CA GLY A 142 -3.64 -17.75 -26.98
C GLY A 142 -2.59 -16.91 -26.24
N LYS A 143 -1.81 -17.49 -25.31
CA LYS A 143 -0.83 -16.79 -24.44
C LYS A 143 -1.43 -15.65 -23.60
N ARG A 144 -2.72 -15.73 -23.30
CA ARG A 144 -3.45 -14.76 -22.49
C ARG A 144 -3.44 -15.18 -21.01
N PHE A 145 -2.26 -15.15 -20.40
CA PHE A 145 -2.07 -15.66 -19.03
C PHE A 145 -2.88 -14.90 -17.95
N ALA A 146 -3.20 -13.62 -18.18
CA ALA A 146 -4.05 -12.87 -17.27
C ALA A 146 -5.49 -13.39 -17.27
N ASP A 147 -6.01 -13.80 -18.44
CA ASP A 147 -7.36 -14.37 -18.59
C ASP A 147 -7.40 -15.79 -17.99
N ALA A 148 -6.34 -16.59 -18.21
CA ALA A 148 -6.23 -17.91 -17.61
C ALA A 148 -6.29 -17.88 -16.07
N ARG A 149 -5.69 -16.86 -15.42
CA ARG A 149 -5.77 -16.67 -13.97
C ARG A 149 -7.16 -16.28 -13.48
N ARG A 150 -7.97 -15.69 -14.33
CA ARG A 150 -9.29 -15.15 -14.00
C ARG A 150 -10.42 -15.98 -14.56
N VAL A 151 -10.15 -17.19 -15.04
CA VAL A 151 -11.13 -18.01 -15.77
C VAL A 151 -12.44 -18.15 -15.02
N SER A 152 -12.38 -18.43 -13.72
CA SER A 152 -13.59 -18.60 -12.89
C SER A 152 -14.39 -17.30 -12.66
N TRP A 153 -13.79 -16.14 -12.92
CA TRP A 153 -14.44 -14.82 -12.79
C TRP A 153 -14.82 -14.20 -14.14
N ASN A 154 -14.30 -14.75 -15.24
CA ASN A 154 -14.57 -14.29 -16.62
C ASN A 154 -15.61 -15.17 -17.32
N ILE A 155 -16.38 -15.95 -16.58
CA ILE A 155 -17.44 -16.81 -17.11
C ILE A 155 -18.76 -16.03 -17.17
N ASP A 156 -19.52 -16.21 -18.25
CA ASP A 156 -20.75 -15.43 -18.51
C ASP A 156 -21.87 -15.70 -17.48
N ASP A 157 -21.89 -16.92 -16.93
CA ASP A 157 -22.87 -17.32 -15.92
C ASP A 157 -22.15 -17.80 -14.66
N ILE A 158 -22.36 -17.08 -13.58
CA ILE A 158 -21.71 -17.35 -12.29
C ILE A 158 -22.03 -18.74 -11.75
N ALA A 159 -23.18 -19.33 -12.11
CA ALA A 159 -23.55 -20.70 -11.74
C ALA A 159 -22.58 -21.74 -12.32
N ASN A 160 -21.84 -21.39 -13.38
CA ASN A 160 -20.80 -22.23 -13.97
C ASN A 160 -19.40 -21.96 -13.41
N SER A 161 -19.28 -21.06 -12.45
CA SER A 161 -18.00 -20.72 -11.79
C SER A 161 -17.78 -21.63 -10.58
N SER A 162 -16.74 -22.47 -10.64
CA SER A 162 -16.37 -23.34 -9.52
C SER A 162 -16.03 -22.56 -8.24
N LYS A 163 -15.28 -21.46 -8.38
CA LYS A 163 -14.89 -20.62 -7.24
C LYS A 163 -16.05 -19.83 -6.66
N ALA A 164 -16.96 -19.33 -7.51
CA ALA A 164 -18.11 -18.60 -7.03
C ALA A 164 -19.07 -19.52 -6.25
N ASN A 165 -19.32 -20.71 -6.76
CA ASN A 165 -20.16 -21.69 -6.07
C ASN A 165 -19.54 -22.07 -4.72
N ARG A 166 -18.22 -22.33 -4.69
CA ARG A 166 -17.54 -22.65 -3.43
C ARG A 166 -17.58 -21.50 -2.43
N LEU A 167 -17.43 -20.27 -2.90
CA LEU A 167 -17.55 -19.07 -2.04
C LEU A 167 -18.97 -18.99 -1.43
N LEU A 168 -20.01 -19.24 -2.19
CA LEU A 168 -21.40 -19.24 -1.68
C LEU A 168 -21.59 -20.32 -0.63
N GLU A 169 -21.09 -21.55 -0.85
CA GLU A 169 -21.14 -22.63 0.14
C GLU A 169 -20.45 -22.30 1.47
N ILE A 170 -19.37 -21.51 1.43
CA ILE A 170 -18.65 -21.08 2.64
C ILE A 170 -19.42 -19.99 3.39
N LEU A 171 -20.22 -19.18 2.68
CA LEU A 171 -20.98 -18.09 3.27
C LEU A 171 -22.34 -18.51 3.86
N GLU A 172 -22.85 -19.67 3.49
CA GLU A 172 -24.05 -20.29 4.08
C GLU A 172 -23.74 -21.00 5.40
#